data_f53fde53a0688538153f7689662a75d6
#
_entry.id   f53fde53a0688538153f7689662a75d6
#
_cell.length_a   1.000
_cell.length_b   1.000
_cell.length_c   1.000
_cell.angle_alpha   90.00
_cell.angle_beta   90.00
_cell.angle_gamma   90.00
#
_symmetry.space_group_name_H-M   'P 1'
#
loop_
_entity.id
_entity.type
_entity.pdbx_description
1 polymer ?
#
loop_
_entity_poly.entity_id
_entity_poly.type
_entity_poly.pdbx_seq_one_letter_code
_entity_poly.pdbx_strand_id
1 'polypeptide(L)'
;LPSETMIWQPEFTDKTLSRKPGAVQQVQVKGYLERVPEKGEELQSSAEQLVCADIFRLCRGDSHLVFANSRKRTESIAAILSDMCEANVVPNEFFPHHGSLARELREALEARLQKGNLPTTAVCTMTLELGIDIGKVQSVIQVTPPHSVSSLRQRMGRSGRRDSPSVLRMLITEPELTATSSIVDHLRLQLVQAMAMIRLMISKRWFEPADIRQKHYSTLLHQILAITAQWGGVRADQLWSQLCQTGPFRNVDINDFKSLLKHMGTCGLLSQLASGEIVVGAEGEKLTNHYTFYAVFNTPEEFRIVTGNRTLGTVPVDSPLLPEQHIIFGGRRWKVTEIEVEKKVIYVEATKGGQPPLFSGSGMSVHDVVRQEMLAIYRENDYRIAVGNKRVDYADAAARSLFAEGSDNFQRYNLHNDCFIASGQNCYVIPWMGDKIVNTITSLLIRCGFKASSFAGVIEVEDSGVASVQRVLKKMLLSGLPSEFELAAVVPDKYLDKYDEYLPETLLAKGYGAQAYDIEGTCTWLQKHLQ
;
A
#
# COMPACT_ATOMS: atom_id res chain seq x y z
N LEU A 1 25.56 -34.48 -13.46
CA LEU A 1 24.73 -33.49 -14.15
C LEU A 1 24.52 -32.32 -13.19
N PRO A 2 24.96 -31.09 -13.48
CA PRO A 2 24.72 -29.95 -12.63
C PRO A 2 23.23 -29.59 -12.74
N SER A 3 22.54 -29.56 -11.61
CA SER A 3 21.22 -28.98 -11.48
C SER A 3 21.32 -27.49 -11.78
N GLU A 4 20.76 -27.07 -12.89
CA GLU A 4 20.52 -25.66 -13.17
C GLU A 4 19.59 -25.12 -12.08
N THR A 5 20.16 -24.38 -11.16
CA THR A 5 19.42 -23.50 -10.25
C THR A 5 18.67 -22.51 -11.13
N MET A 6 17.39 -22.73 -11.36
CA MET A 6 16.51 -21.72 -11.91
C MET A 6 16.49 -20.55 -10.95
N ILE A 7 17.38 -19.58 -11.19
CA ILE A 7 17.25 -18.24 -10.65
C ILE A 7 15.98 -17.69 -11.29
N TRP A 8 14.92 -17.60 -10.49
CA TRP A 8 13.69 -16.94 -10.87
C TRP A 8 13.97 -15.44 -11.00
N GLN A 9 14.55 -15.05 -12.15
CA GLN A 9 14.48 -13.66 -12.58
C GLN A 9 13.09 -13.48 -13.17
N PRO A 10 12.26 -12.59 -12.60
CA PRO A 10 11.09 -12.17 -13.34
C PRO A 10 11.61 -11.56 -14.63
N GLU A 11 11.33 -12.21 -15.76
CA GLU A 11 11.64 -11.66 -17.09
C GLU A 11 10.79 -10.41 -17.31
N PHE A 12 11.18 -9.30 -16.69
CA PHE A 12 10.74 -7.97 -17.04
C PHE A 12 11.50 -7.51 -18.29
N THR A 13 11.35 -8.29 -19.36
CA THR A 13 11.82 -7.86 -20.66
C THR A 13 10.87 -6.81 -21.21
N ASP A 14 11.35 -5.91 -22.07
CA ASP A 14 10.59 -4.89 -22.80
C ASP A 14 9.30 -5.41 -23.49
N LYS A 15 9.14 -6.71 -23.60
CA LYS A 15 7.97 -7.40 -24.14
C LYS A 15 6.68 -7.21 -23.32
N THR A 16 6.75 -6.79 -22.04
CA THR A 16 5.56 -6.56 -21.20
C THR A 16 4.94 -5.18 -21.39
N LEU A 17 5.69 -4.20 -21.91
CA LEU A 17 5.20 -2.84 -22.16
C LEU A 17 4.69 -2.63 -23.59
N SER A 18 5.17 -3.43 -24.57
CA SER A 18 4.65 -3.45 -25.92
C SER A 18 5.11 -4.75 -26.60
N ARG A 19 4.17 -5.61 -26.99
CA ARG A 19 4.48 -6.85 -27.72
C ARG A 19 4.67 -6.63 -29.21
N LYS A 20 4.38 -5.43 -29.72
CA LYS A 20 4.72 -5.01 -31.08
C LYS A 20 5.34 -3.61 -31.04
N PRO A 21 6.39 -3.31 -31.80
CA PRO A 21 6.83 -1.95 -32.03
C PRO A 21 5.65 -1.14 -32.58
N GLY A 22 5.15 -0.16 -31.81
CA GLY A 22 4.01 0.68 -32.20
C GLY A 22 2.67 0.35 -31.52
N ALA A 23 2.56 -0.65 -30.63
CA ALA A 23 1.35 -0.83 -29.82
C ALA A 23 1.27 0.30 -28.79
N VAL A 24 0.38 1.27 -29.06
CA VAL A 24 0.16 2.42 -28.16
C VAL A 24 -0.59 1.93 -26.93
N GLN A 25 0.02 2.08 -25.76
CA GLN A 25 -0.67 1.92 -24.48
C GLN A 25 -1.73 3.02 -24.38
N GLN A 26 -2.97 2.64 -24.06
CA GLN A 26 -4.03 3.62 -23.84
C GLN A 26 -4.10 3.93 -22.35
N VAL A 27 -3.73 5.16 -21.99
CA VAL A 27 -3.84 5.66 -20.63
C VAL A 27 -4.82 6.82 -20.60
N GLN A 28 -5.68 6.83 -19.58
CA GLN A 28 -6.63 7.90 -19.33
C GLN A 28 -6.68 8.19 -17.82
N VAL A 29 -6.66 9.47 -17.47
CA VAL A 29 -6.93 9.95 -16.10
C VAL A 29 -8.19 10.78 -16.12
N LYS A 30 -9.11 10.46 -15.23
CA LYS A 30 -10.36 11.18 -15.02
C LYS A 30 -10.41 11.72 -13.60
N GLY A 31 -10.74 13.01 -13.47
CA GLY A 31 -10.87 13.72 -12.20
C GLY A 31 -12.32 13.78 -11.72
N TYR A 32 -12.50 13.71 -10.39
CA TYR A 32 -13.79 13.89 -9.72
C TYR A 32 -13.59 14.80 -8.52
N LEU A 33 -14.60 15.62 -8.23
CA LEU A 33 -14.67 16.45 -7.02
C LEU A 33 -15.60 15.81 -5.99
N GLU A 34 -15.08 15.58 -4.79
CA GLU A 34 -15.89 15.24 -3.62
C GLU A 34 -16.43 16.53 -3.00
N ARG A 35 -17.72 16.77 -3.15
CA ARG A 35 -18.39 17.94 -2.62
C ARG A 35 -18.66 17.78 -1.12
N VAL A 36 -18.46 18.84 -0.37
CA VAL A 36 -18.87 18.91 1.03
C VAL A 36 -20.27 19.52 1.08
N PRO A 37 -21.31 18.78 1.54
CA PRO A 37 -22.66 19.33 1.58
C PRO A 37 -22.72 20.50 2.57
N GLU A 38 -23.32 21.61 2.17
CA GLU A 38 -23.71 22.65 3.10
C GLU A 38 -24.80 22.15 4.06
N LYS A 39 -24.87 22.72 5.30
CA LYS A 39 -25.85 22.28 6.29
C LYS A 39 -27.28 22.36 5.72
N GLY A 40 -27.90 21.21 5.44
CA GLY A 40 -29.26 21.08 4.94
C GLY A 40 -29.38 20.78 3.46
N GLU A 41 -28.28 20.63 2.74
CA GLU A 41 -28.26 20.22 1.33
C GLU A 41 -28.18 18.69 1.22
N GLU A 42 -29.12 18.06 0.51
CA GLU A 42 -28.99 16.67 0.07
C GLU A 42 -28.12 16.64 -1.19
N LEU A 43 -26.93 16.04 -1.10
CA LEU A 43 -26.10 15.80 -2.29
C LEU A 43 -26.82 14.90 -3.28
N GLN A 44 -27.01 15.36 -4.50
CA GLN A 44 -27.59 14.56 -5.59
C GLN A 44 -26.74 13.31 -5.90
N SER A 45 -25.42 13.36 -5.74
CA SER A 45 -24.52 12.20 -5.86
C SER A 45 -23.16 12.50 -5.25
N SER A 46 -22.59 11.52 -4.52
CA SER A 46 -21.21 11.59 -4.05
C SER A 46 -20.21 11.35 -5.19
N ALA A 47 -18.94 11.74 -5.01
CA ALA A 47 -17.88 11.41 -5.98
C ALA A 47 -17.75 9.90 -6.20
N GLU A 48 -17.95 9.09 -5.18
CA GLU A 48 -17.94 7.62 -5.29
C GLU A 48 -19.06 7.11 -6.20
N GLN A 49 -20.25 7.70 -6.13
CA GLN A 49 -21.36 7.37 -7.04
C GLN A 49 -21.04 7.75 -8.50
N LEU A 50 -20.41 8.91 -8.74
CA LEU A 50 -19.97 9.33 -10.06
C LEU A 50 -18.88 8.40 -10.63
N VAL A 51 -17.92 8.01 -9.81
CA VAL A 51 -16.90 7.01 -10.15
C VAL A 51 -17.56 5.68 -10.52
N CYS A 52 -18.51 5.19 -9.72
CA CYS A 52 -19.25 3.96 -10.01
C CYS A 52 -20.08 4.05 -11.27
N ALA A 53 -20.71 5.20 -11.57
CA ALA A 53 -21.47 5.42 -12.81
C ALA A 53 -20.56 5.29 -14.05
N ASP A 54 -19.35 5.83 -13.98
CA ASP A 54 -18.37 5.66 -15.06
C ASP A 54 -17.85 4.23 -15.17
N ILE A 55 -17.55 3.55 -14.05
CA ILE A 55 -17.17 2.14 -14.06
C ILE A 55 -18.30 1.30 -14.69
N PHE A 56 -19.54 1.53 -14.28
CA PHE A 56 -20.71 0.84 -14.84
C PHE A 56 -20.76 1.00 -16.36
N ARG A 57 -20.67 2.24 -16.85
CA ARG A 57 -20.72 2.55 -18.29
C ARG A 57 -19.56 1.94 -19.08
N LEU A 58 -18.34 1.92 -18.48
CA LEU A 58 -17.12 1.48 -19.16
C LEU A 58 -16.92 -0.05 -19.16
N CYS A 59 -17.49 -0.74 -18.17
CA CYS A 59 -17.21 -2.15 -17.94
C CYS A 59 -18.36 -3.10 -18.31
N ARG A 60 -19.53 -2.58 -18.61
CA ARG A 60 -20.67 -3.41 -19.02
C ARG A 60 -20.39 -4.14 -20.34
N GLY A 61 -20.72 -5.44 -20.35
CA GLY A 61 -20.66 -6.28 -21.55
C GLY A 61 -19.30 -6.93 -21.82
N ASP A 62 -18.27 -6.67 -21.02
CA ASP A 62 -16.93 -7.20 -21.21
C ASP A 62 -16.26 -7.60 -19.87
N SER A 63 -15.03 -8.11 -19.92
CA SER A 63 -14.26 -8.47 -18.73
C SER A 63 -13.23 -7.41 -18.39
N HIS A 64 -13.29 -6.91 -17.15
CA HIS A 64 -12.43 -5.82 -16.66
C HIS A 64 -11.92 -6.08 -15.24
N LEU A 65 -10.84 -5.40 -14.85
CA LEU A 65 -10.38 -5.32 -13.47
C LEU A 65 -10.49 -3.89 -12.97
N VAL A 66 -11.06 -3.73 -11.77
CA VAL A 66 -11.13 -2.45 -11.05
C VAL A 66 -10.32 -2.61 -9.76
N PHE A 67 -9.18 -1.97 -9.68
CA PHE A 67 -8.34 -1.98 -8.49
C PHE A 67 -8.72 -0.84 -7.55
N ALA A 68 -9.03 -1.20 -6.29
CA ALA A 68 -9.16 -0.29 -5.17
C ALA A 68 -8.07 -0.58 -4.13
N ASN A 69 -7.65 0.45 -3.38
CA ASN A 69 -6.51 0.30 -2.47
C ASN A 69 -6.89 -0.30 -1.10
N SER A 70 -8.17 -0.58 -0.84
CA SER A 70 -8.64 -1.18 0.40
C SER A 70 -9.79 -2.17 0.19
N ARG A 71 -9.90 -3.16 1.07
CA ARG A 71 -11.00 -4.15 1.08
C ARG A 71 -12.36 -3.45 1.17
N LYS A 72 -12.49 -2.44 2.04
CA LYS A 72 -13.70 -1.65 2.23
C LYS A 72 -14.15 -0.98 0.93
N ARG A 73 -13.24 -0.27 0.25
CA ARG A 73 -13.58 0.42 -1.00
C ARG A 73 -13.92 -0.55 -2.13
N THR A 74 -13.27 -1.73 -2.14
CA THR A 74 -13.61 -2.84 -3.04
C THR A 74 -15.05 -3.27 -2.85
N GLU A 75 -15.47 -3.48 -1.60
CA GLU A 75 -16.83 -3.88 -1.26
C GLU A 75 -17.86 -2.78 -1.54
N SER A 76 -17.56 -1.52 -1.18
CA SER A 76 -18.43 -0.36 -1.43
C SER A 76 -18.72 -0.21 -2.93
N ILE A 77 -17.67 -0.18 -3.76
CA ILE A 77 -17.81 -0.06 -5.21
C ILE A 77 -18.60 -1.24 -5.78
N ALA A 78 -18.29 -2.48 -5.38
CA ALA A 78 -19.01 -3.65 -5.88
C ALA A 78 -20.50 -3.64 -5.49
N ALA A 79 -20.84 -3.18 -4.28
CA ALA A 79 -22.23 -3.07 -3.83
C ALA A 79 -22.99 -1.99 -4.63
N ILE A 80 -22.42 -0.80 -4.80
CA ILE A 80 -23.03 0.28 -5.58
C ILE A 80 -23.27 -0.17 -7.03
N LEU A 81 -22.29 -0.84 -7.64
CA LEU A 81 -22.43 -1.35 -9.01
C LEU A 81 -23.47 -2.46 -9.12
N SER A 82 -23.61 -3.32 -8.09
CA SER A 82 -24.67 -4.33 -8.02
C SER A 82 -26.07 -3.67 -7.92
N ASP A 83 -26.20 -2.63 -7.08
CA ASP A 83 -27.45 -1.86 -6.96
C ASP A 83 -27.80 -1.18 -8.29
N MET A 84 -26.80 -0.64 -9.01
CA MET A 84 -27.00 -0.05 -10.35
C MET A 84 -27.45 -1.10 -11.36
N CYS A 85 -26.96 -2.34 -11.29
CA CYS A 85 -27.46 -3.43 -12.14
C CYS A 85 -28.93 -3.74 -11.82
N GLU A 86 -29.30 -3.81 -10.54
CA GLU A 86 -30.68 -4.06 -10.11
C GLU A 86 -31.61 -2.92 -10.58
N ALA A 87 -31.21 -1.67 -10.39
CA ALA A 87 -31.98 -0.50 -10.80
C ALA A 87 -32.21 -0.42 -12.33
N ASN A 88 -31.23 -0.88 -13.12
CA ASN A 88 -31.34 -0.93 -14.58
C ASN A 88 -31.93 -2.24 -15.12
N VAL A 89 -32.37 -3.16 -14.25
CA VAL A 89 -32.93 -4.48 -14.61
C VAL A 89 -31.99 -5.28 -15.53
N VAL A 90 -30.70 -5.30 -15.19
CA VAL A 90 -29.68 -6.05 -15.93
C VAL A 90 -28.93 -7.03 -15.02
N PRO A 91 -28.37 -8.13 -15.58
CA PRO A 91 -27.59 -9.07 -14.78
C PRO A 91 -26.38 -8.38 -14.11
N ASN A 92 -26.06 -8.81 -12.88
CA ASN A 92 -24.87 -8.34 -12.21
C ASN A 92 -23.61 -8.94 -12.83
N GLU A 93 -22.68 -8.06 -13.25
CA GLU A 93 -21.38 -8.39 -13.83
C GLU A 93 -20.22 -7.98 -12.91
N PHE A 94 -20.48 -7.36 -11.75
CA PHE A 94 -19.51 -6.76 -10.84
C PHE A 94 -19.40 -7.54 -9.54
N PHE A 95 -18.20 -8.01 -9.22
CA PHE A 95 -17.96 -8.88 -8.09
C PHE A 95 -16.70 -8.44 -7.32
N PRO A 96 -16.73 -8.40 -5.97
CA PRO A 96 -15.54 -8.08 -5.18
C PRO A 96 -14.56 -9.25 -5.16
N HIS A 97 -13.25 -8.95 -5.04
CA HIS A 97 -12.19 -9.93 -4.87
C HIS A 97 -11.10 -9.40 -3.93
N HIS A 98 -11.00 -9.99 -2.75
CA HIS A 98 -9.96 -9.69 -1.77
C HIS A 98 -9.69 -10.87 -0.83
N GLY A 99 -8.57 -10.84 -0.10
CA GLY A 99 -8.11 -11.96 0.71
C GLY A 99 -9.06 -12.43 1.83
N SER A 100 -9.94 -11.55 2.33
CA SER A 100 -10.91 -11.88 3.39
C SER A 100 -12.19 -12.58 2.90
N LEU A 101 -12.41 -12.66 1.58
CA LEU A 101 -13.54 -13.44 1.04
C LEU A 101 -13.29 -14.93 1.19
N ALA A 102 -14.36 -15.70 1.40
CA ALA A 102 -14.30 -17.15 1.39
C ALA A 102 -13.63 -17.67 0.11
N ARG A 103 -12.85 -18.74 0.23
CA ARG A 103 -12.06 -19.31 -0.86
C ARG A 103 -12.94 -19.67 -2.07
N GLU A 104 -14.10 -20.27 -1.80
CA GLU A 104 -15.04 -20.69 -2.84
C GLU A 104 -15.56 -19.51 -3.67
N LEU A 105 -15.79 -18.35 -3.05
CA LEU A 105 -16.22 -17.13 -3.75
C LEU A 105 -15.10 -16.57 -4.65
N ARG A 106 -13.86 -16.59 -4.17
CA ARG A 106 -12.70 -16.14 -4.94
C ARG A 106 -12.46 -17.05 -6.14
N GLU A 107 -12.38 -18.38 -5.91
CA GLU A 107 -12.16 -19.36 -6.96
C GLU A 107 -13.28 -19.36 -8.01
N ALA A 108 -14.53 -19.17 -7.59
CA ALA A 108 -15.67 -19.06 -8.51
C ALA A 108 -15.54 -17.83 -9.45
N LEU A 109 -15.10 -16.68 -8.90
CA LEU A 109 -14.88 -15.47 -9.70
C LEU A 109 -13.67 -15.62 -10.65
N GLU A 110 -12.57 -16.19 -10.15
CA GLU A 110 -11.38 -16.47 -10.95
C GLU A 110 -11.71 -17.40 -12.12
N ALA A 111 -12.43 -18.50 -11.87
CA ALA A 111 -12.88 -19.42 -12.89
C ALA A 111 -13.84 -18.76 -13.90
N ARG A 112 -14.70 -17.83 -13.46
CA ARG A 112 -15.59 -17.07 -14.34
C ARG A 112 -14.80 -16.14 -15.28
N LEU A 113 -13.81 -15.43 -14.74
CA LEU A 113 -12.89 -14.59 -15.53
C LEU A 113 -12.07 -15.42 -16.53
N GLN A 114 -11.53 -16.56 -16.08
CA GLN A 114 -10.71 -17.45 -16.91
C GLN A 114 -11.50 -18.03 -18.09
N LYS A 115 -12.75 -18.48 -17.85
CA LYS A 115 -13.64 -19.01 -18.90
C LYS A 115 -14.01 -17.94 -19.92
N GLY A 116 -14.17 -16.69 -19.50
CA GLY A 116 -14.44 -15.54 -20.39
C GLY A 116 -15.72 -15.63 -21.21
N ASN A 117 -16.67 -16.50 -20.83
CA ASN A 117 -17.93 -16.70 -21.54
C ASN A 117 -19.06 -15.76 -21.09
N LEU A 118 -18.86 -15.08 -19.98
CA LEU A 118 -19.80 -14.10 -19.43
C LEU A 118 -19.04 -12.81 -19.11
N PRO A 119 -19.61 -11.64 -19.40
CA PRO A 119 -19.05 -10.37 -18.97
C PRO A 119 -18.80 -10.36 -17.47
N THR A 120 -17.58 -9.97 -17.05
CA THR A 120 -17.19 -10.09 -15.65
C THR A 120 -16.19 -9.02 -15.27
N THR A 121 -16.58 -8.14 -14.35
CA THR A 121 -15.68 -7.16 -13.76
C THR A 121 -15.37 -7.54 -12.32
N ALA A 122 -14.09 -7.79 -12.02
CA ALA A 122 -13.63 -7.99 -10.66
C ALA A 122 -13.21 -6.65 -10.07
N VAL A 123 -13.88 -6.22 -9.00
CA VAL A 123 -13.44 -5.11 -8.15
C VAL A 123 -12.52 -5.71 -7.09
N CYS A 124 -11.23 -5.36 -7.09
CA CYS A 124 -10.24 -6.10 -6.33
C CYS A 124 -9.20 -5.21 -5.62
N THR A 125 -8.57 -5.79 -4.61
CA THR A 125 -7.33 -5.30 -4.02
C THR A 125 -6.12 -5.85 -4.80
N MET A 126 -4.94 -5.97 -4.17
CA MET A 126 -3.73 -6.54 -4.79
C MET A 126 -3.86 -8.03 -5.17
N THR A 127 -4.94 -8.71 -4.78
CA THR A 127 -5.10 -10.16 -4.96
C THR A 127 -5.07 -10.63 -6.42
N LEU A 128 -5.49 -9.78 -7.37
CA LEU A 128 -5.43 -10.07 -8.81
C LEU A 128 -4.29 -9.34 -9.54
N GLU A 129 -3.36 -8.75 -8.79
CA GLU A 129 -2.18 -8.05 -9.33
C GLU A 129 -1.13 -9.03 -9.85
N LEU A 130 -0.87 -10.12 -9.13
CA LEU A 130 0.21 -11.08 -9.41
C LEU A 130 -0.29 -12.53 -9.55
N GLY A 131 0.38 -13.28 -10.42
CA GLY A 131 0.45 -14.74 -10.38
C GLY A 131 -0.78 -15.55 -10.83
N ILE A 132 -1.95 -14.95 -11.01
CA ILE A 132 -3.18 -15.68 -11.36
C ILE A 132 -3.47 -15.56 -12.85
N ASP A 133 -3.78 -16.69 -13.50
CA ASP A 133 -4.29 -16.68 -14.87
C ASP A 133 -5.81 -16.40 -14.87
N ILE A 134 -6.14 -15.15 -15.15
CA ILE A 134 -7.53 -14.65 -15.15
C ILE A 134 -8.12 -14.51 -16.55
N GLY A 135 -7.50 -15.10 -17.57
CA GLY A 135 -8.01 -15.01 -18.93
C GLY A 135 -7.80 -13.63 -19.58
N LYS A 136 -8.65 -13.27 -20.54
CA LYS A 136 -8.57 -12.00 -21.29
C LYS A 136 -9.30 -10.89 -20.55
N VAL A 137 -8.60 -9.80 -20.27
CA VAL A 137 -9.15 -8.60 -19.66
C VAL A 137 -9.00 -7.42 -20.63
N GLN A 138 -10.07 -6.70 -20.90
CA GLN A 138 -10.10 -5.59 -21.86
C GLN A 138 -9.39 -4.35 -21.32
N SER A 139 -9.67 -3.97 -20.08
CA SER A 139 -9.02 -2.82 -19.45
C SER A 139 -8.84 -3.00 -17.95
N VAL A 140 -7.90 -2.26 -17.43
CA VAL A 140 -7.68 -2.09 -15.99
C VAL A 140 -8.12 -0.69 -15.60
N ILE A 141 -8.93 -0.60 -14.56
CA ILE A 141 -9.32 0.65 -13.92
C ILE A 141 -8.65 0.71 -12.55
N GLN A 142 -8.02 1.82 -12.24
CA GLN A 142 -7.40 2.12 -10.97
C GLN A 142 -8.17 3.24 -10.28
N VAL A 143 -8.76 2.95 -9.14
CA VAL A 143 -9.44 3.95 -8.31
C VAL A 143 -8.48 4.44 -7.24
N THR A 144 -8.14 5.74 -7.24
CA THR A 144 -7.05 6.36 -6.50
C THR A 144 -5.65 5.87 -6.93
N PRO A 145 -4.57 6.66 -6.76
CA PRO A 145 -3.24 6.19 -7.13
C PRO A 145 -2.81 5.02 -6.24
N PRO A 146 -2.12 4.02 -6.79
CA PRO A 146 -1.48 2.98 -5.98
C PRO A 146 -0.28 3.58 -5.23
N HIS A 147 0.33 2.79 -4.35
CA HIS A 147 1.50 3.24 -3.59
C HIS A 147 2.81 3.15 -4.38
N SER A 148 2.85 2.34 -5.44
CA SER A 148 4.06 2.14 -6.24
C SER A 148 3.78 2.09 -7.74
N VAL A 149 4.77 2.50 -8.53
CA VAL A 149 4.78 2.39 -10.00
C VAL A 149 4.87 0.93 -10.43
N SER A 150 5.57 0.08 -9.65
CA SER A 150 5.66 -1.36 -9.90
C SER A 150 4.28 -2.02 -9.84
N SER A 151 3.47 -1.70 -8.83
CA SER A 151 2.06 -2.14 -8.74
C SER A 151 1.25 -1.68 -9.96
N LEU A 152 1.36 -0.41 -10.32
CA LEU A 152 0.64 0.13 -11.48
C LEU A 152 0.99 -0.61 -12.78
N ARG A 153 2.29 -0.90 -12.97
CA ARG A 153 2.80 -1.67 -14.11
C ARG A 153 2.26 -3.10 -14.13
N GLN A 154 2.26 -3.78 -13.00
CA GLN A 154 1.74 -5.15 -12.87
C GLN A 154 0.24 -5.21 -13.17
N ARG A 155 -0.55 -4.26 -12.63
CA ARG A 155 -1.98 -4.11 -12.90
C ARG A 155 -2.24 -3.88 -14.39
N MET A 156 -1.54 -2.91 -15.00
CA MET A 156 -1.67 -2.63 -16.43
C MET A 156 -1.36 -3.85 -17.28
N GLY A 157 -0.38 -4.68 -16.88
CA GLY A 157 -0.01 -5.93 -17.55
C GLY A 157 -1.10 -7.02 -17.56
N ARG A 158 -2.20 -6.83 -16.81
CA ARG A 158 -3.37 -7.72 -16.84
C ARG A 158 -4.25 -7.51 -18.06
N SER A 159 -4.20 -6.34 -18.70
CA SER A 159 -4.89 -6.04 -19.96
C SER A 159 -3.96 -6.14 -21.18
N GLY A 160 -4.49 -6.20 -22.38
CA GLY A 160 -3.73 -6.12 -23.63
C GLY A 160 -2.95 -7.38 -23.99
N ARG A 161 -3.53 -8.56 -23.84
CA ARG A 161 -2.90 -9.83 -24.26
C ARG A 161 -2.91 -10.00 -25.79
N ARG A 162 -1.74 -10.42 -26.35
CA ARG A 162 -1.44 -10.84 -27.72
C ARG A 162 -1.56 -9.78 -28.81
N ASP A 163 -2.74 -9.21 -29.09
CA ASP A 163 -2.96 -8.35 -30.26
C ASP A 163 -3.65 -7.02 -29.97
N SER A 164 -4.00 -6.73 -28.71
CA SER A 164 -4.62 -5.48 -28.28
C SER A 164 -3.70 -4.68 -27.34
N PRO A 165 -3.70 -3.34 -27.40
CA PRO A 165 -2.94 -2.53 -26.48
C PRO A 165 -3.46 -2.67 -25.05
N SER A 166 -2.56 -2.55 -24.06
CA SER A 166 -2.97 -2.46 -22.66
C SER A 166 -3.71 -1.15 -22.41
N VAL A 167 -4.85 -1.23 -21.73
CA VAL A 167 -5.69 -0.07 -21.40
C VAL A 167 -5.73 0.13 -19.89
N LEU A 168 -5.25 1.30 -19.44
CA LEU A 168 -5.27 1.74 -18.06
C LEU A 168 -6.12 3.00 -17.91
N ARG A 169 -7.08 2.98 -16.99
CA ARG A 169 -7.85 4.17 -16.61
C ARG A 169 -7.67 4.44 -15.13
N MET A 170 -7.29 5.67 -14.79
CA MET A 170 -7.18 6.10 -13.39
C MET A 170 -8.32 7.07 -13.09
N LEU A 171 -9.10 6.76 -12.06
CA LEU A 171 -10.23 7.55 -11.59
C LEU A 171 -9.83 8.18 -10.25
N ILE A 172 -9.59 9.48 -10.25
CA ILE A 172 -9.00 10.20 -9.12
C ILE A 172 -10.02 11.18 -8.54
N THR A 173 -10.31 11.03 -7.27
CA THR A 173 -11.19 11.92 -6.52
C THR A 173 -10.35 12.88 -5.68
N GLU A 174 -10.64 14.17 -5.78
CA GLU A 174 -10.06 15.24 -4.96
C GLU A 174 -11.17 15.98 -4.22
N PRO A 175 -10.94 16.45 -2.98
CA PRO A 175 -11.97 17.19 -2.25
C PRO A 175 -12.25 18.55 -2.88
N GLU A 176 -13.49 19.04 -2.80
CA GLU A 176 -13.83 20.42 -3.14
C GLU A 176 -13.14 21.37 -2.15
N LEU A 177 -12.55 22.46 -2.67
CA LEU A 177 -11.88 23.44 -1.81
C LEU A 177 -12.88 24.33 -1.07
N THR A 178 -12.71 24.40 0.23
CA THR A 178 -13.47 25.25 1.13
C THR A 178 -12.53 26.20 1.87
N ALA A 179 -13.08 27.15 2.62
CA ALA A 179 -12.28 28.07 3.44
C ALA A 179 -11.41 27.34 4.51
N THR A 180 -11.75 26.09 4.83
CA THR A 180 -11.04 25.25 5.83
C THR A 180 -10.16 24.17 5.20
N SER A 181 -10.04 24.13 3.87
CA SER A 181 -9.22 23.14 3.17
C SER A 181 -7.74 23.31 3.51
N SER A 182 -7.07 22.17 3.67
CA SER A 182 -5.65 22.13 3.98
C SER A 182 -4.76 22.46 2.77
N ILE A 183 -3.48 22.75 3.00
CA ILE A 183 -2.49 22.91 1.93
C ILE A 183 -2.39 21.64 1.07
N VAL A 184 -2.58 20.46 1.67
CA VAL A 184 -2.60 19.19 0.96
C VAL A 184 -3.72 19.15 -0.10
N ASP A 185 -4.91 19.60 0.28
CA ASP A 185 -6.07 19.65 -0.61
C ASP A 185 -5.85 20.65 -1.76
N HIS A 186 -5.28 21.82 -1.45
CA HIS A 186 -4.96 22.85 -2.44
C HIS A 186 -3.99 22.35 -3.53
N LEU A 187 -3.08 21.43 -3.20
CA LEU A 187 -2.08 20.93 -4.13
C LEU A 187 -2.57 19.76 -5.00
N ARG A 188 -3.78 19.22 -4.80
CA ARG A 188 -4.29 18.12 -5.61
C ARG A 188 -3.32 16.93 -5.69
N LEU A 189 -2.75 16.53 -4.53
CA LEU A 189 -1.61 15.62 -4.48
C LEU A 189 -1.93 14.22 -4.99
N GLN A 190 -3.16 13.71 -4.85
CA GLN A 190 -3.52 12.40 -5.39
C GLN A 190 -3.51 12.40 -6.92
N LEU A 191 -4.05 13.44 -7.54
CA LEU A 191 -4.04 13.58 -8.98
C LEU A 191 -2.62 13.68 -9.53
N VAL A 192 -1.78 14.54 -8.92
CA VAL A 192 -0.41 14.73 -9.40
C VAL A 192 0.45 13.48 -9.12
N GLN A 193 0.20 12.75 -8.03
CA GLN A 193 0.85 11.44 -7.80
C GLN A 193 0.47 10.44 -8.90
N ALA A 194 -0.79 10.35 -9.30
CA ALA A 194 -1.22 9.50 -10.39
C ALA A 194 -0.51 9.88 -11.72
N MET A 195 -0.44 11.18 -12.02
CA MET A 195 0.25 11.71 -13.21
C MET A 195 1.76 11.41 -13.17
N ALA A 196 2.41 11.58 -12.00
CA ALA A 196 3.82 11.26 -11.81
C ALA A 196 4.12 9.78 -12.04
N MET A 197 3.29 8.89 -11.47
CA MET A 197 3.46 7.45 -11.66
C MET A 197 3.28 7.03 -13.12
N ILE A 198 2.32 7.60 -13.85
CA ILE A 198 2.13 7.35 -15.29
C ILE A 198 3.36 7.85 -16.07
N ARG A 199 3.84 9.06 -15.78
CA ARG A 199 5.01 9.63 -16.46
C ARG A 199 6.29 8.83 -16.21
N LEU A 200 6.50 8.37 -14.97
CA LEU A 200 7.59 7.46 -14.61
C LEU A 200 7.49 6.13 -15.36
N MET A 201 6.33 5.50 -15.33
CA MET A 201 6.12 4.19 -15.94
C MET A 201 6.28 4.22 -17.45
N ILE A 202 5.68 5.19 -18.14
CA ILE A 202 5.60 5.21 -19.61
C ILE A 202 6.77 5.96 -20.23
N SER A 203 7.04 7.20 -19.80
CA SER A 203 8.08 8.04 -20.42
C SER A 203 9.47 7.69 -19.93
N LYS A 204 9.64 7.46 -18.62
CA LYS A 204 10.95 7.17 -18.00
C LYS A 204 11.24 5.68 -17.85
N ARG A 205 10.24 4.81 -18.08
CA ARG A 205 10.33 3.33 -17.91
C ARG A 205 10.92 2.94 -16.55
N TRP A 206 10.54 3.69 -15.53
CA TRP A 206 11.04 3.53 -14.17
C TRP A 206 9.98 2.87 -13.28
N PHE A 207 10.43 2.09 -12.33
CA PHE A 207 9.67 1.53 -11.21
C PHE A 207 10.61 1.33 -10.01
N GLU A 208 10.07 1.15 -8.84
CA GLU A 208 10.80 1.07 -7.59
C GLU A 208 11.81 -0.09 -7.60
N PRO A 209 13.09 0.16 -7.26
CA PRO A 209 14.05 -0.90 -7.02
C PRO A 209 13.70 -1.64 -5.72
N ALA A 210 14.20 -2.88 -5.58
CA ALA A 210 14.09 -3.60 -4.32
C ALA A 210 14.87 -2.86 -3.21
N ASP A 211 14.26 -2.70 -2.04
CA ASP A 211 14.95 -2.12 -0.88
C ASP A 211 15.81 -3.19 -0.20
N ILE A 212 17.09 -3.18 -0.53
CA ILE A 212 18.09 -4.13 0.01
C ILE A 212 18.60 -3.74 1.40
N ARG A 213 18.20 -2.60 1.97
CA ARG A 213 18.64 -2.14 3.30
C ARG A 213 17.84 -2.78 4.44
N GLN A 214 16.65 -3.26 4.13
CA GLN A 214 15.80 -3.94 5.13
C GLN A 214 16.47 -5.22 5.64
N LYS A 215 16.34 -5.47 6.92
CA LYS A 215 17.04 -6.59 7.58
C LYS A 215 16.17 -7.81 7.87
N HIS A 216 14.84 -7.67 7.81
CA HIS A 216 13.83 -8.75 7.92
C HIS A 216 14.14 -9.79 9.02
N TYR A 217 14.41 -9.34 10.24
CA TYR A 217 14.78 -10.21 11.36
C TYR A 217 13.68 -11.23 11.73
N SER A 218 12.41 -10.86 11.62
CA SER A 218 11.27 -11.76 11.81
C SER A 218 11.34 -12.95 10.84
N THR A 219 11.58 -12.68 9.56
CA THR A 219 11.74 -13.73 8.54
C THR A 219 13.01 -14.55 8.78
N LEU A 220 14.11 -13.92 9.23
CA LEU A 220 15.34 -14.64 9.59
C LEU A 220 15.10 -15.61 10.73
N LEU A 221 14.41 -15.19 11.79
CA LEU A 221 14.02 -16.06 12.91
C LEU A 221 13.22 -17.26 12.43
N HIS A 222 12.20 -17.02 11.59
CA HIS A 222 11.39 -18.09 10.99
C HIS A 222 12.25 -19.08 10.19
N GLN A 223 13.20 -18.60 9.38
CA GLN A 223 14.07 -19.47 8.58
C GLN A 223 15.06 -20.26 9.41
N ILE A 224 15.55 -19.68 10.51
CA ILE A 224 16.38 -20.42 11.49
C ILE A 224 15.57 -21.59 12.07
N LEU A 225 14.35 -21.36 12.53
CA LEU A 225 13.47 -22.42 13.05
C LEU A 225 13.17 -23.47 11.98
N ALA A 226 12.86 -23.05 10.76
CA ALA A 226 12.52 -23.94 9.65
C ALA A 226 13.68 -24.89 9.29
N ILE A 227 14.92 -24.38 9.17
CA ILE A 227 16.11 -25.19 8.87
C ILE A 227 16.40 -26.14 10.04
N THR A 228 16.33 -25.63 11.29
CA THR A 228 16.60 -26.44 12.49
C THR A 228 15.60 -27.58 12.61
N ALA A 229 14.31 -27.32 12.36
CA ALA A 229 13.27 -28.34 12.38
C ALA A 229 13.44 -29.37 11.23
N GLN A 230 13.78 -28.90 10.03
CA GLN A 230 13.97 -29.76 8.86
C GLN A 230 15.16 -30.71 9.00
N TRP A 231 16.26 -30.24 9.58
CA TRP A 231 17.50 -31.03 9.69
C TRP A 231 17.60 -31.82 11.00
N GLY A 232 16.72 -31.54 11.97
CA GLY A 232 16.72 -32.16 13.29
C GLY A 232 17.81 -31.66 14.23
N GLY A 233 18.83 -30.99 13.69
CA GLY A 233 19.95 -30.36 14.40
C GLY A 233 20.89 -29.68 13.42
N VAL A 234 21.43 -28.52 13.79
CA VAL A 234 22.26 -27.70 12.91
C VAL A 234 23.28 -26.89 13.73
N ARG A 235 24.46 -26.63 13.19
CA ARG A 235 25.44 -25.76 13.83
C ARG A 235 25.20 -24.30 13.46
N ALA A 236 25.56 -23.38 14.37
CA ALA A 236 25.41 -21.94 14.16
C ALA A 236 26.18 -21.43 12.93
N ASP A 237 27.35 -21.98 12.62
CA ASP A 237 28.14 -21.65 11.44
C ASP A 237 27.46 -22.10 10.13
N GLN A 238 26.77 -23.24 10.12
CA GLN A 238 25.98 -23.71 8.99
C GLN A 238 24.76 -22.80 8.73
N LEU A 239 24.03 -22.43 9.80
CA LEU A 239 22.92 -21.46 9.69
C LEU A 239 23.40 -20.12 9.14
N TRP A 240 24.53 -19.61 9.65
CA TRP A 240 25.13 -18.37 9.17
C TRP A 240 25.49 -18.44 7.69
N SER A 241 26.19 -19.51 7.30
CA SER A 241 26.59 -19.72 5.90
C SER A 241 25.37 -19.77 4.98
N GLN A 242 24.36 -20.55 5.34
CA GLN A 242 23.18 -20.77 4.52
C GLN A 242 22.29 -19.52 4.40
N LEU A 243 22.10 -18.78 5.49
CA LEU A 243 21.13 -17.67 5.54
C LEU A 243 21.78 -16.31 5.25
N CYS A 244 22.97 -16.05 5.80
CA CYS A 244 23.57 -14.73 5.76
C CYS A 244 24.75 -14.60 4.79
N GLN A 245 25.52 -15.64 4.53
CA GLN A 245 26.62 -15.57 3.55
C GLN A 245 26.14 -15.82 2.11
N THR A 246 25.38 -16.88 1.90
CA THR A 246 24.90 -17.30 0.57
C THR A 246 23.42 -17.03 0.33
N GLY A 247 22.66 -16.82 1.40
CA GLY A 247 21.21 -16.62 1.36
C GLY A 247 20.76 -15.15 1.24
N PRO A 248 19.49 -14.88 1.51
CA PRO A 248 18.90 -13.56 1.31
C PRO A 248 19.21 -12.53 2.42
N PHE A 249 19.79 -12.95 3.56
CA PHE A 249 20.02 -12.08 4.72
C PHE A 249 21.46 -11.52 4.78
N ARG A 250 22.05 -11.19 3.64
CA ARG A 250 23.46 -10.70 3.53
C ARG A 250 23.72 -9.38 4.22
N ASN A 251 22.71 -8.58 4.45
CA ASN A 251 22.77 -7.28 5.14
C ASN A 251 22.63 -7.39 6.66
N VAL A 252 22.43 -8.59 7.20
CA VAL A 252 22.49 -8.87 8.64
C VAL A 252 23.94 -9.08 9.04
N ASP A 253 24.42 -8.36 10.06
CA ASP A 253 25.77 -8.55 10.56
C ASP A 253 25.87 -9.75 11.54
N ILE A 254 27.10 -10.24 11.73
CA ILE A 254 27.37 -11.43 12.55
C ILE A 254 26.98 -11.24 14.04
N ASN A 255 27.04 -10.00 14.54
CA ASN A 255 26.71 -9.72 15.94
C ASN A 255 25.20 -9.73 16.14
N ASP A 256 24.44 -9.16 15.18
CA ASP A 256 22.99 -9.22 15.17
C ASP A 256 22.51 -10.69 15.07
N PHE A 257 23.11 -11.49 14.19
CA PHE A 257 22.79 -12.91 14.08
C PHE A 257 23.08 -13.69 15.38
N LYS A 258 24.24 -13.47 16.01
CA LYS A 258 24.57 -14.08 17.31
C LYS A 258 23.62 -13.63 18.41
N SER A 259 23.25 -12.36 18.43
CA SER A 259 22.27 -11.80 19.38
C SER A 259 20.92 -12.48 19.23
N LEU A 260 20.46 -12.67 17.98
CA LEU A 260 19.22 -13.37 17.67
C LEU A 260 19.25 -14.82 18.15
N LEU A 261 20.29 -15.59 17.82
CA LEU A 261 20.41 -16.98 18.25
C LEU A 261 20.42 -17.12 19.79
N LYS A 262 21.13 -16.24 20.49
CA LYS A 262 21.16 -16.25 21.97
C LYS A 262 19.79 -15.97 22.55
N HIS A 263 19.09 -14.98 22.00
CA HIS A 263 17.75 -14.62 22.44
C HIS A 263 16.73 -15.75 22.17
N MET A 264 16.80 -16.37 20.99
CA MET A 264 15.98 -17.55 20.68
C MET A 264 16.21 -18.70 21.65
N GLY A 265 17.47 -18.91 22.09
CA GLY A 265 17.80 -19.85 23.16
C GLY A 265 17.18 -19.48 24.51
N THR A 266 17.26 -18.19 24.88
CA THR A 266 16.69 -17.68 26.14
C THR A 266 15.16 -17.83 26.18
N CYS A 267 14.49 -17.60 25.03
CA CYS A 267 13.03 -17.76 24.89
C CYS A 267 12.60 -19.23 24.73
N GLY A 268 13.52 -20.20 24.76
CA GLY A 268 13.18 -21.62 24.59
C GLY A 268 12.76 -22.02 23.17
N LEU A 269 12.97 -21.13 22.17
CA LEU A 269 12.73 -21.45 20.76
C LEU A 269 13.77 -22.41 20.20
N LEU A 270 15.01 -22.32 20.71
CA LEU A 270 16.15 -23.18 20.37
C LEU A 270 16.78 -23.75 21.65
N SER A 271 17.40 -24.89 21.52
CA SER A 271 18.26 -25.49 22.56
C SER A 271 19.59 -25.90 21.95
N GLN A 272 20.69 -25.76 22.72
CA GLN A 272 22.01 -26.21 22.29
C GLN A 272 22.42 -27.49 23.00
N LEU A 273 22.79 -28.51 22.24
CA LEU A 273 23.29 -29.78 22.76
C LEU A 273 24.75 -29.65 23.17
N ALA A 274 25.25 -30.60 23.98
CA ALA A 274 26.64 -30.68 24.37
C ALA A 274 27.63 -30.85 23.20
N SER A 275 27.15 -31.38 22.06
CA SER A 275 27.87 -31.45 20.78
C SER A 275 28.08 -30.10 20.08
N GLY A 276 27.40 -29.04 20.56
CA GLY A 276 27.40 -27.72 19.97
C GLY A 276 26.33 -27.55 18.87
N GLU A 277 25.57 -28.58 18.57
CA GLU A 277 24.42 -28.51 17.64
C GLU A 277 23.23 -27.79 18.29
N ILE A 278 22.52 -27.06 17.49
CA ILE A 278 21.28 -26.34 17.84
C ILE A 278 20.12 -27.19 17.36
N VAL A 279 19.17 -27.45 18.26
CA VAL A 279 17.90 -28.14 17.99
C VAL A 279 16.74 -27.22 18.31
N VAL A 280 15.55 -27.55 17.84
CA VAL A 280 14.32 -26.81 18.18
C VAL A 280 14.05 -27.01 19.67
N GLY A 281 13.79 -25.92 20.39
CA GLY A 281 13.42 -25.95 21.81
C GLY A 281 11.93 -26.15 22.01
N ALA A 282 11.50 -26.34 23.26
CA ALA A 282 10.09 -26.65 23.60
C ALA A 282 9.07 -25.59 23.08
N GLU A 283 9.42 -24.31 23.20
CA GLU A 283 8.57 -23.24 22.64
C GLU A 283 8.64 -23.20 21.12
N GLY A 284 9.81 -23.48 20.53
CA GLY A 284 9.99 -23.60 19.09
C GLY A 284 9.17 -24.74 18.49
N GLU A 285 9.05 -25.89 19.17
CA GLU A 285 8.21 -27.01 18.72
C GLU A 285 6.72 -26.63 18.63
N LYS A 286 6.22 -25.84 19.58
CA LYS A 286 4.85 -25.34 19.53
C LYS A 286 4.60 -24.49 18.28
N LEU A 287 5.58 -23.67 17.89
CA LEU A 287 5.47 -22.84 16.69
C LEU A 287 5.61 -23.68 15.42
N THR A 288 6.64 -24.51 15.31
CA THR A 288 6.95 -25.27 14.09
C THR A 288 5.91 -26.34 13.77
N ASN A 289 5.25 -26.90 14.80
CA ASN A 289 4.16 -27.88 14.62
C ASN A 289 2.80 -27.24 14.32
N HIS A 290 2.67 -25.94 14.48
CA HIS A 290 1.40 -25.27 14.20
C HIS A 290 1.25 -24.98 12.70
N TYR A 291 0.07 -25.21 12.14
CA TYR A 291 -0.19 -25.03 10.71
C TYR A 291 0.13 -23.60 10.18
N THR A 292 0.02 -22.57 11.03
CA THR A 292 0.35 -21.20 10.66
C THR A 292 1.84 -20.98 10.43
N PHE A 293 2.71 -21.90 10.86
CA PHE A 293 4.15 -21.78 10.66
C PHE A 293 4.55 -21.73 9.18
N TYR A 294 3.80 -22.38 8.30
CA TYR A 294 4.05 -22.34 6.85
C TYR A 294 3.88 -20.95 6.22
N ALA A 295 3.15 -20.04 6.87
CA ALA A 295 3.02 -18.66 6.42
C ALA A 295 4.02 -17.75 7.15
N VAL A 296 4.92 -17.11 6.40
CA VAL A 296 5.90 -16.14 6.95
C VAL A 296 5.23 -14.84 7.36
N PHE A 297 4.16 -14.44 6.65
CA PHE A 297 3.46 -13.18 6.90
C PHE A 297 2.44 -13.30 8.02
N ASN A 298 2.24 -12.19 8.72
CA ASN A 298 1.21 -12.11 9.75
C ASN A 298 -0.17 -12.35 9.13
N THR A 299 -0.91 -13.28 9.72
CA THR A 299 -2.32 -13.50 9.40
C THR A 299 -3.09 -12.92 10.59
N PRO A 300 -3.63 -11.69 10.49
CA PRO A 300 -4.36 -11.08 11.60
C PRO A 300 -5.49 -12.02 12.03
N GLU A 301 -5.76 -12.03 13.34
CA GLU A 301 -6.92 -12.73 13.83
C GLU A 301 -8.20 -12.12 13.24
N GLU A 302 -9.06 -12.97 12.72
CA GLU A 302 -10.25 -12.53 12.00
C GLU A 302 -11.51 -13.20 12.57
N PHE A 303 -12.59 -12.41 12.66
CA PHE A 303 -13.92 -12.95 12.87
C PHE A 303 -14.47 -13.52 11.57
N ARG A 304 -15.07 -14.71 11.63
CA ARG A 304 -15.81 -15.28 10.51
C ARG A 304 -17.18 -14.63 10.39
N ILE A 305 -17.53 -14.16 9.22
CA ILE A 305 -18.88 -13.65 8.91
C ILE A 305 -19.72 -14.80 8.40
N VAL A 306 -20.83 -15.08 9.07
CA VAL A 306 -21.72 -16.21 8.78
C VAL A 306 -23.16 -15.72 8.59
N THR A 307 -23.82 -16.20 7.56
CA THR A 307 -25.26 -16.03 7.32
C THR A 307 -25.93 -17.39 7.18
N GLY A 308 -26.87 -17.72 8.09
CA GLY A 308 -27.40 -19.07 8.18
C GLY A 308 -26.26 -20.09 8.39
N ASN A 309 -26.13 -21.06 7.49
CA ASN A 309 -25.09 -22.09 7.54
C ASN A 309 -23.90 -21.81 6.62
N ARG A 310 -23.80 -20.61 6.04
CA ARG A 310 -22.76 -20.26 5.05
C ARG A 310 -21.78 -19.23 5.61
N THR A 311 -20.49 -19.55 5.55
CA THR A 311 -19.43 -18.57 5.79
C THR A 311 -19.25 -17.69 4.53
N LEU A 312 -19.33 -16.38 4.71
CA LEU A 312 -19.12 -15.41 3.64
C LEU A 312 -17.63 -15.05 3.50
N GLY A 313 -16.90 -15.05 4.61
CA GLY A 313 -15.50 -14.70 4.70
C GLY A 313 -15.13 -14.25 6.10
N THR A 314 -14.12 -13.38 6.22
CA THR A 314 -13.57 -12.94 7.50
C THR A 314 -13.37 -11.43 7.57
N VAL A 315 -13.38 -10.87 8.79
CA VAL A 315 -13.08 -9.45 9.10
C VAL A 315 -12.01 -9.40 10.19
N PRO A 316 -11.00 -8.49 10.13
CA PRO A 316 -10.01 -8.35 11.20
C PRO A 316 -10.63 -8.00 12.56
N VAL A 317 -10.03 -8.52 13.63
CA VAL A 317 -10.49 -8.31 15.03
C VAL A 317 -10.42 -6.83 15.46
N ASP A 318 -9.47 -6.08 14.92
CA ASP A 318 -9.27 -4.64 15.15
C ASP A 318 -10.37 -3.73 14.58
N SER A 319 -11.36 -4.32 13.92
CA SER A 319 -12.55 -3.62 13.45
C SER A 319 -13.71 -3.91 14.42
N PRO A 320 -13.93 -3.12 15.48
CA PRO A 320 -15.01 -3.36 16.42
C PRO A 320 -16.35 -3.20 15.70
N LEU A 321 -17.05 -4.30 15.56
CA LEU A 321 -18.44 -4.33 15.10
C LEU A 321 -19.37 -4.47 16.29
N LEU A 322 -20.55 -3.90 16.18
CA LEU A 322 -21.60 -4.02 17.18
C LEU A 322 -22.84 -4.66 16.56
N PRO A 323 -23.65 -5.41 17.32
CA PRO A 323 -24.99 -5.82 16.88
C PRO A 323 -25.79 -4.61 16.37
N GLU A 324 -26.66 -4.85 15.42
CA GLU A 324 -27.47 -3.82 14.72
C GLU A 324 -26.69 -2.97 13.69
N GLN A 325 -25.37 -3.03 13.67
CA GLN A 325 -24.58 -2.33 12.63
C GLN A 325 -24.76 -2.97 11.27
N HIS A 326 -24.56 -2.13 10.23
CA HIS A 326 -24.59 -2.57 8.85
C HIS A 326 -23.17 -2.67 8.30
N ILE A 327 -22.88 -3.76 7.59
CA ILE A 327 -21.62 -3.98 6.91
C ILE A 327 -21.86 -4.23 5.42
N ILE A 328 -20.86 -3.89 4.60
CA ILE A 328 -20.82 -4.32 3.20
C ILE A 328 -19.79 -5.46 3.12
N PHE A 329 -20.21 -6.62 2.61
CA PHE A 329 -19.37 -7.78 2.48
C PHE A 329 -19.82 -8.68 1.33
N GLY A 330 -18.89 -9.15 0.49
CA GLY A 330 -19.21 -9.93 -0.70
C GLY A 330 -20.02 -9.13 -1.74
N GLY A 331 -19.88 -7.80 -1.78
CA GLY A 331 -20.65 -6.90 -2.64
C GLY A 331 -22.12 -6.76 -2.26
N ARG A 332 -22.49 -7.10 -1.04
CA ARG A 332 -23.87 -7.02 -0.51
C ARG A 332 -23.89 -6.35 0.86
N ARG A 333 -25.06 -5.80 1.21
CA ARG A 333 -25.30 -5.20 2.53
C ARG A 333 -25.83 -6.24 3.50
N TRP A 334 -25.27 -6.22 4.71
CA TRP A 334 -25.61 -7.13 5.80
C TRP A 334 -25.83 -6.35 7.08
N LYS A 335 -26.78 -6.80 7.89
CA LYS A 335 -27.00 -6.32 9.25
C LYS A 335 -26.37 -7.33 10.21
N VAL A 336 -25.55 -6.88 11.14
CA VAL A 336 -24.97 -7.72 12.20
C VAL A 336 -26.07 -8.06 13.20
N THR A 337 -26.36 -9.33 13.37
CA THR A 337 -27.38 -9.81 14.32
C THR A 337 -26.78 -10.21 15.66
N GLU A 338 -25.61 -10.88 15.63
CA GLU A 338 -24.95 -11.39 16.82
C GLU A 338 -23.43 -11.47 16.62
N ILE A 339 -22.66 -11.34 17.71
CA ILE A 339 -21.21 -11.49 17.71
C ILE A 339 -20.80 -12.43 18.84
N GLU A 340 -20.30 -13.61 18.48
CA GLU A 340 -19.68 -14.55 19.41
C GLU A 340 -18.17 -14.33 19.46
N VAL A 341 -17.70 -13.55 20.44
CA VAL A 341 -16.29 -13.15 20.56
C VAL A 341 -15.38 -14.35 20.79
N GLU A 342 -15.78 -15.29 21.65
CA GLU A 342 -14.97 -16.48 21.99
C GLU A 342 -14.78 -17.41 20.77
N LYS A 343 -15.78 -17.55 19.92
CA LYS A 343 -15.72 -18.36 18.70
C LYS A 343 -15.22 -17.56 17.50
N LYS A 344 -15.04 -16.25 17.65
CA LYS A 344 -14.68 -15.31 16.58
C LYS A 344 -15.64 -15.42 15.38
N VAL A 345 -16.94 -15.36 15.65
CA VAL A 345 -18.02 -15.44 14.65
C VAL A 345 -18.91 -14.22 14.74
N ILE A 346 -19.23 -13.65 13.58
CA ILE A 346 -20.22 -12.58 13.40
C ILE A 346 -21.36 -13.15 12.56
N TYR A 347 -22.56 -13.18 13.12
CA TYR A 347 -23.75 -13.57 12.39
C TYR A 347 -24.38 -12.35 11.73
N VAL A 348 -24.78 -12.53 10.47
CA VAL A 348 -25.33 -11.44 9.66
C VAL A 348 -26.56 -11.88 8.87
N GLU A 349 -27.49 -10.95 8.66
CA GLU A 349 -28.65 -11.10 7.78
C GLU A 349 -28.62 -10.11 6.63
N ALA A 350 -29.11 -10.51 5.45
CA ALA A 350 -29.15 -9.65 4.29
C ALA A 350 -30.09 -8.46 4.51
N THR A 351 -29.64 -7.26 4.14
CA THR A 351 -30.42 -6.02 4.24
C THR A 351 -30.24 -5.15 3.00
N LYS A 352 -31.21 -4.28 2.73
CA LYS A 352 -31.16 -3.28 1.63
C LYS A 352 -30.79 -1.87 2.12
N GLY A 353 -30.61 -1.63 3.43
CA GLY A 353 -30.37 -0.31 4.02
C GLY A 353 -29.17 -0.24 4.95
N GLY A 354 -28.82 0.97 5.40
CA GLY A 354 -27.80 1.29 6.41
C GLY A 354 -26.46 1.76 5.86
N GLN A 355 -25.78 2.63 6.64
CA GLN A 355 -24.41 3.09 6.32
C GLN A 355 -23.39 2.21 7.05
N PRO A 356 -22.36 1.69 6.37
CA PRO A 356 -21.33 0.87 7.00
C PRO A 356 -20.33 1.74 7.78
N PRO A 357 -19.67 1.17 8.82
CA PRO A 357 -18.64 1.86 9.59
C PRO A 357 -17.38 2.17 8.75
N LEU A 358 -16.64 3.20 9.18
CA LEU A 358 -15.40 3.64 8.54
C LEU A 358 -14.21 2.89 9.17
N PHE A 359 -13.43 2.16 8.36
CA PHE A 359 -12.18 1.53 8.78
C PHE A 359 -10.98 2.22 8.12
N SER A 360 -9.94 2.55 8.87
CA SER A 360 -8.67 3.07 8.34
C SER A 360 -7.74 1.92 7.97
N GLY A 361 -7.13 1.99 6.78
CA GLY A 361 -6.11 1.01 6.34
C GLY A 361 -4.70 1.57 6.53
N SER A 362 -3.72 0.72 6.85
CA SER A 362 -2.30 1.07 6.84
C SER A 362 -1.84 1.30 5.40
N GLY A 363 -1.35 2.53 5.11
CA GLY A 363 -0.83 2.87 3.79
C GLY A 363 0.57 2.28 3.55
N MET A 364 0.84 1.81 2.33
CA MET A 364 2.20 1.48 1.90
C MET A 364 2.99 2.75 1.57
N SER A 365 4.32 2.71 1.73
CA SER A 365 5.23 3.84 1.53
C SER A 365 5.36 4.25 0.07
N VAL A 366 5.39 5.55 -0.21
CA VAL A 366 5.65 6.13 -1.54
C VAL A 366 7.15 6.46 -1.65
N HIS A 367 7.75 6.07 -2.78
CA HIS A 367 9.19 6.24 -3.03
C HIS A 367 9.57 7.69 -3.37
N ASP A 368 10.82 8.10 -3.03
CA ASP A 368 11.37 9.44 -3.30
C ASP A 368 11.19 9.89 -4.74
N VAL A 369 11.50 9.03 -5.70
CA VAL A 369 11.42 9.35 -7.14
C VAL A 369 10.00 9.73 -7.57
N VAL A 370 8.97 9.15 -6.96
CA VAL A 370 7.57 9.53 -7.24
C VAL A 370 7.30 10.95 -6.78
N ARG A 371 7.72 11.31 -5.56
CA ARG A 371 7.54 12.67 -5.00
C ARG A 371 8.36 13.72 -5.76
N GLN A 372 9.59 13.37 -6.16
CA GLN A 372 10.43 14.23 -7.01
C GLN A 372 9.83 14.43 -8.40
N GLU A 373 9.19 13.40 -8.96
CA GLU A 373 8.49 13.52 -10.24
C GLU A 373 7.25 14.41 -10.13
N MET A 374 6.52 14.36 -9.01
CA MET A 374 5.42 15.30 -8.73
C MET A 374 5.92 16.75 -8.74
N LEU A 375 7.06 17.02 -8.07
CA LEU A 375 7.69 18.34 -8.09
C LEU A 375 8.11 18.76 -9.52
N ALA A 376 8.64 17.83 -10.31
CA ALA A 376 9.02 18.10 -11.68
C ALA A 376 7.80 18.48 -12.54
N ILE A 377 6.67 17.78 -12.38
CA ILE A 377 5.41 18.09 -13.05
C ILE A 377 4.95 19.52 -12.73
N TYR A 378 4.96 19.92 -11.45
CA TYR A 378 4.60 21.28 -11.06
C TYR A 378 5.56 22.34 -11.61
N ARG A 379 6.87 22.09 -11.56
CA ARG A 379 7.88 23.03 -12.06
C ARG A 379 7.81 23.21 -13.58
N GLU A 380 7.58 22.13 -14.31
CA GLU A 380 7.40 22.14 -15.75
C GLU A 380 6.00 22.63 -16.17
N ASN A 381 5.06 22.63 -15.24
CA ASN A 381 3.61 22.83 -15.49
C ASN A 381 3.10 21.92 -16.62
N ASP A 382 3.59 20.67 -16.64
CA ASP A 382 3.28 19.72 -17.71
C ASP A 382 3.31 18.28 -17.19
N TYR A 383 2.13 17.62 -17.23
CA TYR A 383 1.95 16.22 -16.83
C TYR A 383 2.01 15.25 -18.02
N ARG A 384 1.99 15.75 -19.26
CA ARG A 384 1.88 14.94 -20.48
C ARG A 384 3.03 13.95 -20.61
N ILE A 385 2.73 12.77 -21.17
CA ILE A 385 3.71 11.73 -21.42
C ILE A 385 4.41 11.92 -22.77
N ALA A 386 5.70 11.62 -22.82
CA ALA A 386 6.46 11.58 -24.06
C ALA A 386 6.32 10.19 -24.70
N VAL A 387 5.83 10.14 -25.94
CA VAL A 387 5.72 8.94 -26.77
C VAL A 387 6.42 9.24 -28.10
N GLY A 388 7.65 8.75 -28.27
CA GLY A 388 8.52 9.21 -29.35
C GLY A 388 8.76 10.70 -29.27
N ASN A 389 8.52 11.43 -30.37
CA ASN A 389 8.71 12.89 -30.43
C ASN A 389 7.43 13.69 -30.10
N LYS A 390 6.37 13.03 -29.61
CA LYS A 390 5.09 13.68 -29.29
C LYS A 390 4.85 13.69 -27.79
N ARG A 391 4.28 14.79 -27.29
CA ARG A 391 3.68 14.85 -25.96
C ARG A 391 2.19 14.52 -26.07
N VAL A 392 1.75 13.51 -25.34
CA VAL A 392 0.37 13.00 -25.38
C VAL A 392 -0.35 13.42 -24.10
N ASP A 393 -1.49 14.08 -24.29
CA ASP A 393 -2.43 14.38 -23.20
C ASP A 393 -3.33 13.15 -22.97
N TYR A 394 -3.52 12.79 -21.71
CA TYR A 394 -4.31 11.63 -21.28
C TYR A 394 -5.32 11.98 -20.18
N ALA A 395 -5.39 13.27 -19.79
CA ALA A 395 -6.31 13.75 -18.77
C ALA A 395 -7.64 14.19 -19.38
N ASP A 396 -8.75 13.95 -18.70
CA ASP A 396 -10.04 14.52 -19.08
C ASP A 396 -10.14 16.02 -18.69
N ALA A 397 -11.25 16.66 -19.02
CA ALA A 397 -11.44 18.09 -18.74
C ALA A 397 -11.40 18.40 -17.23
N ALA A 398 -12.01 17.54 -16.40
CA ALA A 398 -12.01 17.71 -14.95
C ALA A 398 -10.61 17.55 -14.34
N ALA A 399 -9.87 16.51 -14.75
CA ALA A 399 -8.49 16.30 -14.29
C ALA A 399 -7.57 17.45 -14.73
N ARG A 400 -7.76 18.03 -15.93
CA ARG A 400 -7.01 19.23 -16.37
C ARG A 400 -7.30 20.44 -15.50
N SER A 401 -8.59 20.68 -15.19
CA SER A 401 -8.97 21.79 -14.31
C SER A 401 -8.38 21.65 -12.91
N LEU A 402 -8.46 20.46 -12.33
CA LEU A 402 -7.86 20.16 -11.02
C LEU A 402 -6.34 20.32 -11.04
N PHE A 403 -5.67 19.88 -12.10
CA PHE A 403 -4.23 20.06 -12.24
C PHE A 403 -3.85 21.54 -12.34
N ALA A 404 -4.58 22.33 -13.12
CA ALA A 404 -4.37 23.78 -13.23
C ALA A 404 -4.52 24.46 -11.87
N GLU A 405 -5.58 24.14 -11.13
CA GLU A 405 -5.81 24.65 -9.77
C GLU A 405 -4.67 24.28 -8.81
N GLY A 406 -4.23 23.01 -8.82
CA GLY A 406 -3.07 22.56 -8.02
C GLY A 406 -1.77 23.28 -8.40
N SER A 407 -1.55 23.50 -9.72
CA SER A 407 -0.39 24.23 -10.22
C SER A 407 -0.40 25.71 -9.83
N ASP A 408 -1.55 26.37 -9.89
CA ASP A 408 -1.71 27.77 -9.46
C ASP A 408 -1.41 27.90 -7.94
N ASN A 409 -1.92 26.97 -7.12
CA ASN A 409 -1.63 26.94 -5.70
C ASN A 409 -0.14 26.62 -5.41
N PHE A 410 0.49 25.73 -6.16
CA PHE A 410 1.92 25.48 -6.07
C PHE A 410 2.74 26.78 -6.31
N GLN A 411 2.37 27.58 -7.29
CA GLN A 411 3.00 28.88 -7.57
C GLN A 411 2.68 29.89 -6.45
N ARG A 412 1.42 29.96 -6.02
CA ARG A 412 0.97 30.86 -4.96
C ARG A 412 1.71 30.63 -3.64
N TYR A 413 1.99 29.38 -3.28
CA TYR A 413 2.76 29.02 -2.10
C TYR A 413 4.28 29.09 -2.32
N ASN A 414 4.76 29.52 -3.49
CA ASN A 414 6.19 29.62 -3.85
C ASN A 414 6.97 28.31 -3.67
N LEU A 415 6.32 27.15 -3.86
CA LEU A 415 6.88 25.82 -3.62
C LEU A 415 7.98 25.42 -4.60
N HIS A 416 8.23 26.20 -5.63
CA HIS A 416 9.37 26.00 -6.54
C HIS A 416 10.70 26.42 -5.89
N ASN A 417 10.68 27.32 -4.91
CA ASN A 417 11.85 27.84 -4.21
C ASN A 417 11.93 27.39 -2.75
N ASP A 418 10.78 27.25 -2.09
CA ASP A 418 10.70 26.98 -0.67
C ASP A 418 9.91 25.67 -0.41
N CYS A 419 10.29 24.95 0.64
CA CYS A 419 9.61 23.75 1.10
C CYS A 419 8.98 23.94 2.49
N PHE A 420 9.11 25.15 3.09
CA PHE A 420 8.53 25.52 4.37
C PHE A 420 7.46 26.59 4.17
N ILE A 421 6.24 26.33 4.61
CA ILE A 421 5.10 27.23 4.43
C ILE A 421 4.48 27.54 5.78
N ALA A 422 4.12 28.81 6.02
CA ALA A 422 3.26 29.20 7.12
C ALA A 422 1.80 29.20 6.64
N SER A 423 0.91 28.58 7.41
CA SER A 423 -0.53 28.68 7.20
C SER A 423 -1.24 28.70 8.54
N GLY A 424 -1.91 29.82 8.83
CA GLY A 424 -2.48 30.08 10.16
C GLY A 424 -1.38 30.11 11.23
N GLN A 425 -1.54 29.25 12.26
CA GLN A 425 -0.55 29.09 13.33
C GLN A 425 0.41 27.92 13.09
N ASN A 426 0.25 27.19 12.00
CA ASN A 426 0.99 25.98 11.70
C ASN A 426 2.08 26.22 10.66
N CYS A 427 3.15 25.42 10.75
CA CYS A 427 4.17 25.30 9.72
C CYS A 427 3.98 23.99 8.95
N TYR A 428 4.01 24.07 7.63
CA TYR A 428 3.99 22.91 6.76
C TYR A 428 5.35 22.73 6.11
N VAL A 429 5.86 21.48 6.12
CA VAL A 429 7.10 21.13 5.43
C VAL A 429 6.74 20.15 4.31
N ILE A 430 7.11 20.49 3.07
CA ILE A 430 6.87 19.66 1.89
C ILE A 430 8.22 19.27 1.28
N PRO A 431 8.79 18.14 1.71
CA PRO A 431 10.15 17.77 1.30
C PRO A 431 10.25 17.36 -0.17
N TRP A 432 9.16 16.98 -0.81
CA TRP A 432 9.12 16.32 -2.12
C TRP A 432 9.99 15.05 -2.16
N MET A 433 10.03 14.37 -1.03
CA MET A 433 10.74 13.12 -0.80
C MET A 433 9.77 12.03 -0.37
N GLY A 434 10.20 10.79 -0.42
CA GLY A 434 9.41 9.63 -0.03
C GLY A 434 9.15 9.54 1.46
N ASP A 435 8.28 8.62 1.83
CA ASP A 435 7.73 8.57 3.19
C ASP A 435 8.81 8.26 4.26
N LYS A 436 9.92 7.57 3.92
CA LYS A 436 11.02 7.36 4.88
C LYS A 436 11.67 8.66 5.33
N ILE A 437 11.95 9.58 4.41
CA ILE A 437 12.53 10.91 4.74
C ILE A 437 11.49 11.76 5.46
N VAL A 438 10.23 11.74 5.02
CA VAL A 438 9.11 12.43 5.67
C VAL A 438 8.97 11.95 7.13
N ASN A 439 8.95 10.64 7.36
CA ASN A 439 8.87 10.04 8.69
C ASN A 439 10.09 10.43 9.56
N THR A 440 11.29 10.43 8.96
CA THR A 440 12.50 10.84 9.67
C THR A 440 12.40 12.28 10.15
N ILE A 441 12.05 13.24 9.28
CA ILE A 441 11.90 14.65 9.64
C ILE A 441 10.81 14.82 10.69
N THR A 442 9.67 14.16 10.54
CA THR A 442 8.56 14.19 11.50
C THR A 442 9.01 13.72 12.88
N SER A 443 9.71 12.57 12.94
CA SER A 443 10.23 12.01 14.20
C SER A 443 11.29 12.90 14.87
N LEU A 444 12.15 13.55 14.06
CA LEU A 444 13.11 14.54 14.56
C LEU A 444 12.40 15.73 15.22
N LEU A 445 11.34 16.23 14.61
CA LEU A 445 10.55 17.35 15.15
C LEU A 445 9.83 16.95 16.44
N ILE A 446 9.20 15.77 16.47
CA ILE A 446 8.54 15.23 17.67
C ILE A 446 9.55 15.09 18.82
N ARG A 447 10.74 14.55 18.54
CA ARG A 447 11.83 14.41 19.54
C ARG A 447 12.28 15.77 20.12
N CYS A 448 12.14 16.84 19.34
CA CYS A 448 12.42 18.20 19.79
C CYS A 448 11.24 18.89 20.50
N GLY A 449 10.15 18.19 20.77
CA GLY A 449 8.99 18.68 21.50
C GLY A 449 7.94 19.36 20.63
N PHE A 450 8.04 19.30 19.29
CA PHE A 450 7.00 19.80 18.42
C PHE A 450 5.85 18.79 18.29
N LYS A 451 4.63 19.29 18.13
CA LYS A 451 3.49 18.50 17.70
C LYS A 451 3.54 18.41 16.17
N ALA A 452 4.07 17.33 15.65
CA ALA A 452 4.22 17.12 14.21
C ALA A 452 3.50 15.84 13.77
N SER A 453 2.87 15.91 12.62
CA SER A 453 2.25 14.78 11.95
C SER A 453 2.55 14.82 10.45
N SER A 454 2.39 13.71 9.74
CA SER A 454 2.60 13.68 8.29
C SER A 454 1.46 12.98 7.57
N PHE A 455 1.07 13.55 6.42
CA PHE A 455 0.06 12.98 5.55
C PHE A 455 0.41 13.29 4.08
N ALA A 456 0.29 12.30 3.21
CA ALA A 456 0.53 12.42 1.76
C ALA A 456 1.89 13.04 1.36
N GLY A 457 2.93 12.89 2.20
CA GLY A 457 4.27 13.46 1.97
C GLY A 457 4.43 14.91 2.42
N VAL A 458 3.45 15.45 3.15
CA VAL A 458 3.46 16.77 3.78
C VAL A 458 3.53 16.59 5.29
N ILE A 459 4.40 17.36 5.96
CA ILE A 459 4.53 17.38 7.41
C ILE A 459 3.84 18.64 7.92
N GLU A 460 2.90 18.48 8.84
CA GLU A 460 2.27 19.56 9.57
C GLU A 460 2.88 19.68 10.97
N VAL A 461 3.26 20.89 11.35
CA VAL A 461 3.80 21.21 12.68
C VAL A 461 2.88 22.24 13.31
N GLU A 462 2.09 21.79 14.28
CA GLU A 462 1.09 22.62 14.96
C GLU A 462 1.74 23.73 15.81
N ASP A 463 1.05 24.85 15.94
CA ASP A 463 1.40 26.01 16.80
C ASP A 463 2.87 26.44 16.66
N SER A 464 3.43 26.41 15.43
CA SER A 464 4.85 26.62 15.20
C SER A 464 5.13 27.43 13.94
N GLY A 465 5.96 28.44 14.07
CA GLY A 465 6.40 29.26 12.93
C GLY A 465 7.57 28.62 12.17
N VAL A 466 7.66 28.90 10.87
CA VAL A 466 8.70 28.41 9.94
C VAL A 466 10.12 28.60 10.51
N ALA A 467 10.45 29.79 11.00
CA ALA A 467 11.77 30.10 11.54
C ALA A 467 12.15 29.22 12.74
N SER A 468 11.18 28.82 13.56
CA SER A 468 11.40 27.94 14.71
C SER A 468 11.73 26.52 14.25
N VAL A 469 10.95 25.99 13.32
CA VAL A 469 11.15 24.65 12.73
C VAL A 469 12.50 24.57 12.04
N GLN A 470 12.83 25.53 11.18
CA GLN A 470 14.12 25.59 10.47
C GLN A 470 15.32 25.66 11.43
N ARG A 471 15.23 26.50 12.48
CA ARG A 471 16.30 26.66 13.49
C ARG A 471 16.58 25.33 14.21
N VAL A 472 15.55 24.60 14.59
CA VAL A 472 15.70 23.33 15.31
C VAL A 472 16.28 22.26 14.39
N LEU A 473 15.79 22.14 13.17
CA LEU A 473 16.34 21.17 12.19
C LEU A 473 17.79 21.51 11.84
N LYS A 474 18.14 22.81 11.70
CA LYS A 474 19.52 23.25 11.48
C LYS A 474 20.43 22.92 12.69
N LYS A 475 19.94 23.11 13.91
CA LYS A 475 20.68 22.74 15.11
C LYS A 475 20.94 21.23 15.16
N MET A 476 19.96 20.40 14.86
CA MET A 476 20.12 18.94 14.81
C MET A 476 21.11 18.51 13.74
N LEU A 477 21.05 19.10 12.55
CA LEU A 477 22.01 18.84 11.48
C LEU A 477 23.44 19.13 11.93
N LEU A 478 23.68 20.23 12.63
CA LEU A 478 25.01 20.63 13.13
C LEU A 478 25.51 19.74 14.29
N SER A 479 24.61 19.25 15.14
CA SER A 479 24.98 18.37 16.27
C SER A 479 25.08 16.88 15.88
N GLY A 480 24.76 16.52 14.65
CA GLY A 480 24.59 15.16 14.18
C GLY A 480 23.18 14.63 14.39
N LEU A 481 22.61 14.01 13.36
CA LEU A 481 21.28 13.38 13.45
C LEU A 481 21.38 12.08 14.26
N PRO A 482 20.34 11.73 15.04
CA PRO A 482 20.26 10.43 15.68
C PRO A 482 20.20 9.31 14.63
N SER A 483 20.69 8.13 14.99
CA SER A 483 20.59 6.95 14.13
C SER A 483 19.16 6.45 13.97
N GLU A 484 18.92 5.64 12.94
CA GLU A 484 17.62 4.96 12.75
C GLU A 484 17.20 4.17 14.00
N PHE A 485 18.17 3.52 14.65
CA PHE A 485 17.96 2.78 15.90
C PHE A 485 17.50 3.70 17.04
N GLU A 486 18.15 4.85 17.24
CA GLU A 486 17.79 5.79 18.30
C GLU A 486 16.42 6.43 18.09
N LEU A 487 16.00 6.64 16.84
CA LEU A 487 14.63 7.09 16.53
C LEU A 487 13.60 5.98 16.77
N ALA A 488 13.93 4.75 16.38
CA ALA A 488 13.05 3.61 16.56
C ALA A 488 12.90 3.19 18.02
N ALA A 489 13.94 3.36 18.85
CA ALA A 489 13.94 2.94 20.25
C ALA A 489 12.79 3.56 21.08
N VAL A 490 12.36 4.78 20.74
CA VAL A 490 11.29 5.50 21.46
C VAL A 490 9.89 5.25 20.88
N VAL A 491 9.76 4.50 19.80
CA VAL A 491 8.46 4.14 19.21
C VAL A 491 7.79 3.09 20.10
N PRO A 492 6.54 3.31 20.55
CA PRO A 492 5.87 2.37 21.47
C PRO A 492 5.56 1.02 20.82
N ASP A 493 5.06 1.03 19.59
CA ASP A 493 4.68 -0.17 18.83
C ASP A 493 5.57 -0.31 17.59
N LYS A 494 6.41 -1.37 17.61
CA LYS A 494 7.38 -1.70 16.57
C LYS A 494 7.07 -3.04 15.91
N TYR A 495 5.97 -3.69 16.30
CA TYR A 495 5.57 -5.00 15.78
C TYR A 495 4.93 -4.86 14.40
N LEU A 496 5.68 -5.15 13.36
CA LEU A 496 5.25 -5.08 11.97
C LEU A 496 5.05 -6.46 11.35
N ASP A 497 5.93 -7.41 11.72
CA ASP A 497 5.99 -8.75 11.16
C ASP A 497 5.58 -9.82 12.18
N LYS A 498 5.25 -11.01 11.68
CA LYS A 498 4.61 -12.10 12.43
C LYS A 498 5.40 -12.57 13.67
N TYR A 499 6.71 -12.60 13.60
CA TYR A 499 7.57 -13.12 14.67
C TYR A 499 8.33 -12.02 15.41
N ASP A 500 7.90 -10.78 15.27
CA ASP A 500 8.55 -9.62 15.93
C ASP A 500 8.49 -9.72 17.46
N GLU A 501 7.44 -10.34 18.01
CA GLU A 501 7.30 -10.59 19.46
C GLU A 501 8.42 -11.47 20.04
N TYR A 502 9.07 -12.27 19.20
CA TYR A 502 10.20 -13.14 19.58
C TYR A 502 11.56 -12.51 19.30
N LEU A 503 11.62 -11.26 18.88
CA LEU A 503 12.86 -10.54 18.64
C LEU A 503 13.34 -9.82 19.91
N PRO A 504 14.67 -9.75 20.15
CA PRO A 504 15.18 -8.85 21.18
C PRO A 504 14.91 -7.39 20.79
N GLU A 505 14.59 -6.55 21.76
CA GLU A 505 14.23 -5.14 21.57
C GLU A 505 15.21 -4.37 20.66
N THR A 506 16.49 -4.69 20.76
CA THR A 506 17.55 -4.08 19.94
C THR A 506 17.41 -4.42 18.45
N LEU A 507 17.06 -5.66 18.10
CA LEU A 507 16.86 -6.07 16.71
C LEU A 507 15.50 -5.60 16.18
N LEU A 508 14.48 -5.59 17.04
CA LEU A 508 13.18 -5.04 16.72
C LEU A 508 13.30 -3.56 16.34
N ALA A 509 13.98 -2.74 17.16
CA ALA A 509 14.23 -1.34 16.87
C ALA A 509 15.09 -1.14 15.61
N LYS A 510 16.12 -1.96 15.38
CA LYS A 510 16.94 -1.91 14.16
C LYS A 510 16.13 -2.26 12.91
N GLY A 511 15.28 -3.29 12.97
CA GLY A 511 14.41 -3.71 11.87
C GLY A 511 13.40 -2.61 11.52
N TYR A 512 12.69 -2.10 12.52
CA TYR A 512 11.75 -1.00 12.38
C TYR A 512 12.42 0.25 11.80
N GLY A 513 13.59 0.65 12.36
CA GLY A 513 14.33 1.83 11.91
C GLY A 513 14.72 1.76 10.44
N ALA A 514 15.27 0.64 9.99
CA ALA A 514 15.64 0.44 8.58
C ALA A 514 14.43 0.47 7.61
N GLN A 515 13.24 0.11 8.11
CA GLN A 515 12.01 0.16 7.33
C GLN A 515 11.38 1.56 7.31
N ALA A 516 11.36 2.24 8.45
CA ALA A 516 10.61 3.49 8.66
C ALA A 516 11.40 4.75 8.31
N TYR A 517 12.73 4.73 8.43
CA TYR A 517 13.57 5.92 8.39
C TYR A 517 14.65 5.88 7.31
N ASP A 518 15.13 7.08 6.91
CA ASP A 518 16.31 7.30 6.06
C ASP A 518 17.09 8.51 6.58
N ILE A 519 18.09 8.26 7.42
CA ILE A 519 18.91 9.31 8.04
C ILE A 519 19.84 9.96 7.01
N GLU A 520 20.46 9.18 6.14
CA GLU A 520 21.39 9.68 5.12
C GLU A 520 20.70 10.59 4.11
N GLY A 521 19.55 10.14 3.57
CA GLY A 521 18.73 10.93 2.67
C GLY A 521 18.21 12.21 3.36
N THR A 522 17.80 12.11 4.64
CA THR A 522 17.37 13.27 5.42
C THR A 522 18.50 14.26 5.67
N CYS A 523 19.69 13.78 6.01
CA CYS A 523 20.87 14.64 6.19
C CYS A 523 21.17 15.42 4.90
N THR A 524 21.21 14.74 3.77
CA THR A 524 21.41 15.35 2.46
C THR A 524 20.35 16.39 2.13
N TRP A 525 19.07 16.07 2.41
CA TRP A 525 17.96 16.99 2.18
C TRP A 525 18.07 18.25 3.06
N LEU A 526 18.33 18.08 4.37
CA LEU A 526 18.50 19.18 5.32
C LEU A 526 19.68 20.11 4.94
N GLN A 527 20.82 19.51 4.54
CA GLN A 527 21.98 20.28 4.06
C GLN A 527 21.63 21.17 2.88
N LYS A 528 20.83 20.67 1.94
CA LYS A 528 20.44 21.42 0.75
C LYS A 528 19.46 22.57 1.03
N HIS A 529 18.58 22.42 2.04
CA HIS A 529 17.44 23.34 2.25
C HIS A 529 17.59 24.25 3.47
N LEU A 530 18.61 24.04 4.32
CA LEU A 530 18.83 24.82 5.56
C LEU A 530 20.22 25.47 5.63
N GLN A 531 20.96 25.47 4.53
CA GLN A 531 22.26 26.19 4.44
C GLN A 531 22.09 27.71 4.47
#